data_1084f7883137f5810fe1d8db91f58a05
#
_entry.id   1084f7883137f5810fe1d8db91f58a05
#
_cell.length_a   1.000
_cell.length_b   1.000
_cell.length_c   1.000
_cell.angle_alpha   90.00
_cell.angle_beta   90.00
_cell.angle_gamma   90.00
#
_symmetry.space_group_name_H-M   'P 1'
#
loop_
_entity.id
_entity.type
_entity.pdbx_description
1 polymer ?
#
loop_
_entity_poly.entity_id
_entity_poly.type
_entity_poly.pdbx_seq_one_letter_code
_entity_poly.pdbx_strand_id
1 'polypeptide(L)'
;MGDPQHTPNPCLAPLTKGPFYAIRIHTGDLGSARGLVTNADANVLNRSGLPIPGLYAVGNDMNSLMKGTYPGPGITLGPALTFGWLAANHITARLQAPATPTEKPACTTN
;
A
#
# COMPACT_ATOMS: atom_id res chain seq x y z
N MET A 1 -21.79 10.18 -3.06
CA MET A 1 -22.89 9.26 -3.41
C MET A 1 -24.10 9.71 -2.63
N GLY A 2 -25.25 9.73 -3.25
CA GLY A 2 -26.52 10.11 -2.66
C GLY A 2 -27.63 9.80 -3.66
N ASP A 3 -28.86 10.10 -3.33
CA ASP A 3 -30.00 9.95 -4.25
C ASP A 3 -30.11 11.23 -5.10
N PRO A 4 -29.78 11.20 -6.41
CA PRO A 4 -29.83 12.39 -7.26
C PRO A 4 -31.25 12.95 -7.43
N GLN A 5 -32.31 12.18 -7.10
CA GLN A 5 -33.69 12.63 -7.15
C GLN A 5 -34.11 13.34 -5.87
N HIS A 6 -33.31 13.23 -4.80
CA HIS A 6 -33.61 13.89 -3.53
C HIS A 6 -33.06 15.33 -3.49
N THR A 7 -33.96 16.29 -3.32
CA THR A 7 -33.62 17.73 -3.23
C THR A 7 -34.00 18.27 -1.86
N PRO A 8 -33.31 19.31 -1.32
CA PRO A 8 -32.22 20.08 -1.93
C PRO A 8 -30.82 19.45 -1.81
N ASN A 9 -30.64 18.44 -0.97
CA ASN A 9 -29.36 17.77 -0.78
C ASN A 9 -29.48 16.26 -0.95
N PRO A 10 -28.83 15.67 -1.96
CA PRO A 10 -28.93 14.26 -2.28
C PRO A 10 -28.42 13.31 -1.19
N CYS A 11 -27.65 13.83 -0.24
CA CYS A 11 -27.06 13.03 0.84
C CYS A 11 -27.75 13.21 2.20
N LEU A 12 -28.76 14.07 2.30
CA LEU A 12 -29.40 14.42 3.57
C LEU A 12 -30.91 14.26 3.49
N ALA A 13 -31.42 13.24 4.15
CA ALA A 13 -32.85 13.00 4.23
C ALA A 13 -33.29 12.74 5.69
N PRO A 14 -34.53 13.13 6.09
CA PRO A 14 -35.05 12.83 7.41
C PRO A 14 -35.32 11.35 7.59
N LEU A 15 -34.99 10.81 8.76
CA LEU A 15 -35.36 9.47 9.18
C LEU A 15 -36.77 9.51 9.78
N THR A 16 -37.79 9.14 8.98
CA THR A 16 -39.22 9.32 9.37
C THR A 16 -39.93 8.03 9.73
N LYS A 17 -39.36 6.85 9.37
CA LYS A 17 -39.99 5.55 9.55
C LYS A 17 -39.12 4.63 10.38
N GLY A 18 -39.61 4.22 11.56
CA GLY A 18 -38.93 3.24 12.42
C GLY A 18 -39.13 1.78 11.98
N PRO A 19 -38.43 0.83 12.68
CA PRO A 19 -37.59 1.06 13.87
C PRO A 19 -36.24 1.72 13.56
N PHE A 20 -35.72 2.48 14.54
CA PHE A 20 -34.40 3.13 14.43
C PHE A 20 -33.36 2.35 15.23
N TYR A 21 -32.15 2.30 14.68
CA TYR A 21 -31.00 1.63 15.31
C TYR A 21 -29.85 2.63 15.47
N ALA A 22 -29.21 2.61 16.61
CA ALA A 22 -28.03 3.42 16.89
C ALA A 22 -26.80 2.53 17.02
N ILE A 23 -25.73 2.89 16.31
CA ILE A 23 -24.43 2.20 16.37
C ILE A 23 -23.42 3.20 16.87
N ARG A 24 -22.63 2.81 17.87
CA ARG A 24 -21.48 3.62 18.32
C ARG A 24 -20.35 3.51 17.30
N ILE A 25 -19.92 4.64 16.77
CA ILE A 25 -18.82 4.72 15.81
C ILE A 25 -17.59 5.26 16.53
N HIS A 26 -16.46 4.62 16.30
CA HIS A 26 -15.14 5.05 16.75
C HIS A 26 -14.28 5.40 15.54
N THR A 27 -13.43 6.40 15.67
CA THR A 27 -12.43 6.74 14.65
C THR A 27 -11.34 5.69 14.63
N GLY A 28 -10.83 5.38 13.45
CA GLY A 28 -9.71 4.46 13.24
C GLY A 28 -9.05 4.69 11.88
N ASP A 29 -7.81 4.24 11.74
CA ASP A 29 -7.04 4.34 10.51
C ASP A 29 -7.26 3.11 9.63
N LEU A 30 -7.45 3.30 8.33
CA LEU A 30 -7.52 2.24 7.34
C LEU A 30 -6.14 1.85 6.80
N GLY A 31 -5.19 2.77 6.88
CA GLY A 31 -3.85 2.55 6.38
C GLY A 31 -2.98 3.80 6.46
N SER A 32 -1.68 3.60 6.35
CA SER A 32 -0.70 4.67 6.40
C SER A 32 -0.57 5.37 5.05
N ALA A 33 -0.52 6.71 5.05
CA ALA A 33 -0.20 7.50 3.87
C ALA A 33 1.30 7.52 3.56
N ARG A 34 2.13 7.34 4.60
CA ARG A 34 3.59 7.28 4.50
C ARG A 34 4.08 5.92 4.96
N GLY A 35 5.04 5.37 4.22
CA GLY A 35 5.65 4.09 4.52
C GLY A 35 7.04 4.00 3.90
N LEU A 36 7.55 2.79 3.77
CA LEU A 36 8.83 2.52 3.14
C LEU A 36 8.76 2.85 1.64
N VAL A 37 9.73 3.62 1.16
CA VAL A 37 9.82 3.95 -0.27
C VAL A 37 10.27 2.71 -1.03
N THR A 38 9.53 2.34 -2.08
CA THR A 38 9.80 1.15 -2.89
C THR A 38 9.91 1.50 -4.37
N ASN A 39 10.56 0.63 -5.13
CA ASN A 39 10.48 0.64 -6.60
C ASN A 39 9.25 -0.13 -7.12
N ALA A 40 9.15 -0.29 -8.43
CA ALA A 40 8.04 -0.99 -9.09
C ALA A 40 7.95 -2.48 -8.71
N ASP A 41 9.05 -3.10 -8.32
CA ASP A 41 9.13 -4.52 -7.89
C ASP A 41 8.93 -4.69 -6.38
N ALA A 42 8.47 -3.64 -5.70
CA ALA A 42 8.28 -3.57 -4.25
C ALA A 42 9.56 -3.69 -3.41
N ASN A 43 10.77 -3.55 -4.00
CA ASN A 43 12.00 -3.47 -3.23
C ASN A 43 12.07 -2.16 -2.47
N VAL A 44 12.42 -2.22 -1.20
CA VAL A 44 12.65 -1.04 -0.37
C VAL A 44 13.93 -0.34 -0.82
N LEU A 45 13.85 0.96 -0.98
CA LEU A 45 14.98 1.80 -1.39
C LEU A 45 15.68 2.42 -0.18
N ASN A 46 17.01 2.48 -0.23
CA ASN A 46 17.81 3.21 0.73
C ASN A 46 17.76 4.73 0.47
N ARG A 47 18.47 5.53 1.27
CA ARG A 47 18.51 6.99 1.13
C ARG A 47 19.13 7.48 -0.19
N SER A 48 19.92 6.64 -0.85
CA SER A 48 20.52 6.93 -2.17
C SER A 48 19.63 6.48 -3.34
N GLY A 49 18.42 5.98 -3.07
CA GLY A 49 17.48 5.50 -4.08
C GLY A 49 17.82 4.11 -4.63
N LEU A 50 18.74 3.38 -4.01
CA LEU A 50 19.12 2.04 -4.43
C LEU A 50 18.34 0.97 -3.65
N PRO A 51 17.95 -0.15 -4.29
CA PRO A 51 17.27 -1.24 -3.62
C PRO A 51 18.10 -1.85 -2.50
N ILE A 52 17.49 -2.09 -1.35
CA ILE A 52 18.09 -2.87 -0.26
C ILE A 52 17.90 -4.35 -0.61
N PRO A 53 18.96 -5.13 -0.79
CA PRO A 53 18.85 -6.53 -1.20
C PRO A 53 18.02 -7.37 -0.21
N GLY A 54 17.01 -8.08 -0.73
CA GLY A 54 16.18 -8.98 0.07
C GLY A 54 15.09 -8.30 0.91
N LEU A 55 14.97 -6.97 0.85
CA LEU A 55 13.95 -6.23 1.59
C LEU A 55 12.85 -5.74 0.66
N TYR A 56 11.60 -6.11 0.98
CA TYR A 56 10.39 -5.75 0.23
C TYR A 56 9.36 -5.16 1.19
N ALA A 57 8.53 -4.25 0.70
CA ALA A 57 7.38 -3.72 1.42
C ALA A 57 6.19 -3.57 0.48
N VAL A 58 5.01 -3.95 0.96
CA VAL A 58 3.76 -3.92 0.19
C VAL A 58 2.60 -3.42 1.04
N GLY A 59 1.48 -3.07 0.41
CA GLY A 59 0.28 -2.63 1.11
C GLY A 59 0.51 -1.40 1.98
N ASN A 60 0.06 -1.47 3.24
CA ASN A 60 0.13 -0.34 4.16
C ASN A 60 1.55 -0.03 4.69
N ASP A 61 2.51 -0.95 4.52
CA ASP A 61 3.90 -0.75 4.92
C ASP A 61 4.70 0.01 3.85
N MET A 62 4.28 -0.05 2.59
CA MET A 62 4.88 0.75 1.53
C MET A 62 4.31 2.18 1.50
N ASN A 63 5.08 3.12 0.96
CA ASN A 63 4.62 4.49 0.76
C ASN A 63 3.42 4.52 -0.18
N SER A 64 2.36 5.23 0.22
CA SER A 64 1.08 5.21 -0.50
C SER A 64 1.22 5.73 -1.93
N LEU A 65 0.77 4.94 -2.90
CA LEU A 65 0.66 5.33 -4.31
C LEU A 65 -0.33 6.49 -4.50
N MET A 66 -1.30 6.62 -3.60
CA MET A 66 -2.36 7.63 -3.66
C MET A 66 -1.96 8.94 -3.00
N LYS A 67 -0.69 9.06 -2.57
CA LYS A 67 -0.11 10.29 -2.00
C LYS A 67 -0.95 10.91 -0.87
N GLY A 68 -1.53 10.06 -0.02
CA GLY A 68 -2.33 10.50 1.13
C GLY A 68 -3.82 10.73 0.83
N THR A 69 -4.30 10.41 -0.37
CA THR A 69 -5.73 10.43 -0.70
C THR A 69 -6.35 9.04 -0.56
N TYR A 70 -7.66 9.01 -0.36
CA TYR A 70 -8.45 7.78 -0.34
C TYR A 70 -9.48 7.83 -1.48
N PRO A 71 -9.15 7.37 -2.70
CA PRO A 71 -10.03 7.49 -3.87
C PRO A 71 -11.26 6.57 -3.81
N GLY A 72 -11.22 5.50 -3.01
CA GLY A 72 -12.36 4.61 -2.86
C GLY A 72 -12.04 3.25 -2.25
N PRO A 73 -13.07 2.40 -2.06
CA PRO A 73 -12.91 1.04 -1.54
C PRO A 73 -11.94 0.20 -2.38
N GLY A 74 -11.16 -0.65 -1.71
CA GLY A 74 -10.15 -1.49 -2.35
C GLY A 74 -8.74 -0.90 -2.39
N ILE A 75 -8.57 0.37 -2.02
CA ILE A 75 -7.28 1.06 -2.07
C ILE A 75 -6.21 0.47 -1.14
N THR A 76 -6.60 -0.25 -0.10
CA THR A 76 -5.67 -0.96 0.78
C THR A 76 -5.33 -2.33 0.23
N LEU A 77 -6.34 -3.13 -0.11
CA LEU A 77 -6.17 -4.49 -0.62
C LEU A 77 -5.64 -4.55 -2.05
N GLY A 78 -6.06 -3.65 -2.93
CA GLY A 78 -5.61 -3.59 -4.32
C GLY A 78 -4.08 -3.48 -4.42
N PRO A 79 -3.47 -2.42 -3.88
CA PRO A 79 -2.02 -2.29 -3.86
C PRO A 79 -1.31 -3.43 -3.12
N ALA A 80 -1.85 -3.91 -1.99
CA ALA A 80 -1.24 -5.02 -1.24
C ALA A 80 -1.13 -6.28 -2.09
N LEU A 81 -2.19 -6.68 -2.79
CA LEU A 81 -2.21 -7.86 -3.65
C LEU A 81 -1.33 -7.67 -4.90
N THR A 82 -1.42 -6.52 -5.55
CA THR A 82 -0.64 -6.21 -6.75
C THR A 82 0.86 -6.21 -6.48
N PHE A 83 1.30 -5.46 -5.47
CA PHE A 83 2.72 -5.39 -5.12
C PHE A 83 3.22 -6.67 -4.45
N GLY A 84 2.37 -7.40 -3.73
CA GLY A 84 2.69 -8.73 -3.24
C GLY A 84 3.00 -9.71 -4.36
N TRP A 85 2.20 -9.70 -5.43
CA TRP A 85 2.44 -10.50 -6.62
C TRP A 85 3.72 -10.10 -7.36
N LEU A 86 3.96 -8.79 -7.53
CA LEU A 86 5.19 -8.27 -8.16
C LEU A 86 6.43 -8.66 -7.36
N ALA A 87 6.41 -8.49 -6.03
CA ALA A 87 7.49 -8.90 -5.14
C ALA A 87 7.79 -10.39 -5.26
N ALA A 88 6.76 -11.25 -5.25
CA ALA A 88 6.92 -12.69 -5.37
C ALA A 88 7.58 -13.09 -6.70
N ASN A 89 7.15 -12.49 -7.82
CA ASN A 89 7.76 -12.74 -9.12
C ASN A 89 9.21 -12.28 -9.17
N HIS A 90 9.50 -11.09 -8.65
CA HIS A 90 10.87 -10.59 -8.60
C HIS A 90 11.79 -11.47 -7.74
N ILE A 91 11.33 -11.93 -6.57
CA ILE A 91 12.08 -12.86 -5.71
C ILE A 91 12.35 -14.15 -6.45
N THR A 92 11.34 -14.73 -7.09
CA THR A 92 11.48 -16.00 -7.84
C THR A 92 12.48 -15.85 -8.97
N ALA A 93 12.40 -14.78 -9.75
CA ALA A 93 13.34 -14.52 -10.83
C ALA A 93 14.79 -14.39 -10.33
N ARG A 94 14.99 -13.72 -9.18
CA ARG A 94 16.31 -13.59 -8.57
C ARG A 94 16.88 -14.91 -8.06
N LEU A 95 16.03 -15.78 -7.52
CA LEU A 95 16.46 -17.11 -7.05
C LEU A 95 16.81 -18.06 -8.21
N GLN A 96 16.20 -17.85 -9.37
CA GLN A 96 16.46 -18.64 -10.58
C GLN A 96 17.64 -18.09 -11.40
N ALA A 97 18.04 -16.83 -11.19
CA ALA A 97 19.20 -16.26 -11.85
C ALA A 97 20.46 -16.99 -11.40
N PRO A 98 21.37 -17.38 -12.34
CA PRO A 98 22.65 -17.96 -11.97
C PRO A 98 23.40 -17.01 -11.05
N ALA A 99 23.95 -17.52 -9.96
CA ALA A 99 24.70 -16.73 -8.99
C ALA A 99 25.86 -16.01 -9.70
N THR A 100 25.75 -14.70 -9.83
CA THR A 100 26.89 -13.89 -10.25
C THR A 100 27.95 -14.03 -9.16
N PRO A 101 29.24 -14.33 -9.49
CA PRO A 101 30.28 -14.43 -8.47
C PRO A 101 30.32 -13.14 -7.68
N THR A 102 30.00 -13.19 -6.40
CA THR A 102 30.11 -12.08 -5.48
C THR A 102 31.59 -11.71 -5.40
N GLU A 103 31.96 -10.56 -5.93
CA GLU A 103 33.23 -9.93 -5.66
C GLU A 103 33.38 -9.81 -4.14
N LYS A 104 34.31 -10.58 -3.58
CA LYS A 104 34.66 -10.56 -2.17
C LYS A 104 35.04 -9.13 -1.81
N PRO A 105 34.46 -8.51 -0.76
CA PRO A 105 34.94 -7.20 -0.34
C PRO A 105 36.40 -7.35 0.04
N ALA A 106 37.25 -6.58 -0.63
CA ALA A 106 38.66 -6.46 -0.27
C ALA A 106 38.74 -5.94 1.16
N CYS A 107 39.18 -6.78 2.07
CA CYS A 107 39.50 -6.40 3.44
C CYS A 107 40.77 -5.55 3.35
N THR A 108 40.63 -4.23 3.36
CA THR A 108 41.76 -3.30 3.57
C THR A 108 42.08 -3.35 5.05
N THR A 109 43.10 -4.15 5.38
CA THR A 109 43.89 -4.01 6.61
C THR A 109 44.68 -2.73 6.55
N ASN A 110 44.38 -1.80 7.45
CA ASN A 110 45.29 -0.78 7.96
C ASN A 110 45.22 -0.81 9.47
#